data_98e8c3b93203b991b0378f740def38d0
#
_entry.id   98e8c3b93203b991b0378f740def38d0
#
_cell.length_a   1.000
_cell.length_b   1.000
_cell.length_c   1.000
_cell.angle_alpha   90.00
_cell.angle_beta   90.00
_cell.angle_gamma   90.00
#
_symmetry.space_group_name_H-M   'P 1'
#
loop_
_entity.id
_entity.type
_entity.pdbx_description
1 polymer ?
#
loop_
_entity_poly.entity_id
_entity_poly.type
_entity_poly.pdbx_seq_one_letter_code
_entity_poly.pdbx_strand_id
1 'polypeptide(L)'
;MFKTFKTILAVIVTSSLLSTSLYANAIEKWASGEFSLSTLSKKERVKELKWFQDAAKPFKGMSIKVLSETIPTHEYESKVLTKAFEEITGIKVNHQLLGEGDVVMAVQTQMQTNVSIYDAYIND
;
A
#
# COMPACT_ATOMS: atom_id res chain seq x y z
N MET A 1 14.03 -19.39 -36.69
CA MET A 1 13.79 -18.03 -36.16
C MET A 1 12.37 -17.82 -35.62
N PHE A 2 11.36 -18.52 -36.08
CA PHE A 2 9.95 -18.35 -35.66
C PHE A 2 9.51 -19.10 -34.38
N LYS A 3 10.26 -20.08 -33.87
CA LYS A 3 9.89 -20.83 -32.66
C LYS A 3 10.13 -20.08 -31.34
N THR A 4 11.14 -19.21 -31.31
CA THR A 4 11.48 -18.42 -30.12
C THR A 4 10.47 -17.32 -29.83
N PHE A 5 9.82 -16.75 -30.84
CA PHE A 5 8.85 -15.67 -30.67
C PHE A 5 7.54 -16.13 -30.01
N LYS A 6 7.10 -17.35 -30.30
CA LYS A 6 5.88 -17.92 -29.69
C LYS A 6 6.05 -18.22 -28.19
N THR A 7 7.25 -18.61 -27.79
CA THR A 7 7.52 -18.93 -26.37
C THR A 7 7.59 -17.67 -25.50
N ILE A 8 8.14 -16.57 -26.03
CA ILE A 8 8.21 -15.29 -25.32
C ILE A 8 6.82 -14.68 -25.13
N LEU A 9 5.94 -14.78 -26.14
CA LEU A 9 4.57 -14.27 -26.03
C LEU A 9 3.73 -15.06 -25.02
N ALA A 10 3.91 -16.38 -24.92
CA ALA A 10 3.21 -17.21 -23.93
C ALA A 10 3.63 -16.89 -22.49
N VAL A 11 4.91 -16.57 -22.23
CA VAL A 11 5.41 -16.20 -20.89
C VAL A 11 4.89 -14.85 -20.45
N ILE A 12 4.77 -13.88 -21.34
CA ILE A 12 4.26 -12.53 -21.01
C ILE A 12 2.75 -12.58 -20.69
N VAL A 13 1.97 -13.38 -21.41
CA VAL A 13 0.53 -13.51 -21.17
C VAL A 13 0.25 -14.26 -19.86
N THR A 14 1.03 -15.27 -19.51
CA THR A 14 0.84 -16.02 -18.25
C THR A 14 1.21 -15.20 -17.01
N SER A 15 2.21 -14.33 -17.08
CA SER A 15 2.59 -13.47 -15.94
C SER A 15 1.57 -12.37 -15.64
N SER A 16 0.87 -11.85 -16.65
CA SER A 16 -0.17 -10.83 -16.46
C SER A 16 -1.47 -11.42 -15.87
N LEU A 17 -1.82 -12.65 -16.20
CA LEU A 17 -3.01 -13.34 -15.66
C LEU A 17 -2.83 -13.71 -14.17
N LEU A 18 -1.63 -14.12 -13.76
CA LEU A 18 -1.32 -14.43 -12.36
C LEU A 18 -1.40 -13.17 -11.47
N SER A 19 -0.96 -12.03 -11.97
CA SER A 19 -0.99 -10.78 -11.23
C SER A 19 -2.42 -10.31 -10.94
N THR A 20 -3.32 -10.38 -11.90
CA THR A 20 -4.73 -9.97 -11.74
C THR A 20 -5.48 -10.86 -10.74
N SER A 21 -5.18 -12.14 -10.68
CA SER A 21 -5.78 -13.07 -9.72
C SER A 21 -5.37 -12.78 -8.27
N LEU A 22 -4.09 -12.45 -8.03
CA LEU A 22 -3.58 -12.12 -6.70
C LEU A 22 -4.21 -10.86 -6.12
N TYR A 23 -4.35 -9.81 -6.93
CA TYR A 23 -4.95 -8.54 -6.50
C TYR A 23 -6.47 -8.64 -6.28
N ALA A 24 -7.18 -9.40 -7.09
CA ALA A 24 -8.61 -9.67 -6.89
C ALA A 24 -8.84 -10.43 -5.58
N ASN A 25 -7.95 -11.36 -5.23
CA ASN A 25 -7.98 -12.08 -3.97
C ASN A 25 -7.69 -11.15 -2.77
N ALA A 26 -6.76 -10.19 -2.90
CA ALA A 26 -6.47 -9.23 -1.85
C ALA A 26 -7.69 -8.35 -1.52
N ILE A 27 -8.38 -7.80 -2.53
CA ILE A 27 -9.60 -6.99 -2.33
C ILE A 27 -10.68 -7.78 -1.57
N GLU A 28 -10.96 -9.01 -2.00
CA GLU A 28 -11.97 -9.84 -1.36
C GLU A 28 -11.59 -10.21 0.07
N LYS A 29 -10.32 -10.57 0.31
CA LYS A 29 -9.76 -10.85 1.63
C LYS A 29 -9.98 -9.69 2.60
N TRP A 30 -9.58 -8.49 2.22
CA TRP A 30 -9.65 -7.31 3.08
C TRP A 30 -11.09 -6.81 3.25
N ALA A 31 -11.90 -6.80 2.18
CA ALA A 31 -13.31 -6.38 2.25
C ALA A 31 -14.16 -7.31 3.13
N SER A 32 -13.86 -8.61 3.17
CA SER A 32 -14.61 -9.60 3.95
C SER A 32 -14.00 -9.88 5.33
N GLY A 33 -12.71 -9.56 5.53
CA GLY A 33 -11.99 -9.72 6.78
C GLY A 33 -11.98 -8.44 7.61
N GLU A 34 -10.83 -7.79 7.68
CA GLU A 34 -10.58 -6.63 8.55
C GLU A 34 -11.59 -5.49 8.36
N PHE A 35 -11.95 -5.18 7.12
CA PHE A 35 -12.88 -4.09 6.83
C PHE A 35 -14.35 -4.49 6.95
N SER A 36 -14.67 -5.71 7.40
CA SER A 36 -16.07 -6.17 7.58
C SER A 36 -16.85 -5.36 8.61
N LEU A 37 -16.15 -4.75 9.57
CA LEU A 37 -16.72 -3.90 10.62
C LEU A 37 -17.04 -2.47 10.14
N SER A 38 -16.67 -2.11 8.91
CA SER A 38 -17.04 -0.84 8.30
C SER A 38 -18.56 -0.71 8.16
N THR A 39 -19.07 0.52 8.23
CA THR A 39 -20.49 0.84 8.00
C THR A 39 -20.92 0.63 6.53
N LEU A 40 -19.96 0.50 5.61
CA LEU A 40 -20.23 0.21 4.20
C LEU A 40 -20.67 -1.24 4.00
N SER A 41 -21.58 -1.46 3.05
CA SER A 41 -21.88 -2.82 2.60
C SER A 41 -20.65 -3.47 1.95
N LYS A 42 -20.61 -4.82 1.92
CA LYS A 42 -19.51 -5.54 1.26
C LYS A 42 -19.28 -5.07 -0.18
N LYS A 43 -20.36 -4.83 -0.93
CA LYS A 43 -20.30 -4.36 -2.33
C LYS A 43 -19.61 -2.99 -2.43
N GLU A 44 -19.91 -2.08 -1.53
CA GLU A 44 -19.31 -0.74 -1.47
C GLU A 44 -17.84 -0.83 -1.09
N ARG A 45 -17.47 -1.63 -0.08
CA ARG A 45 -16.07 -1.86 0.29
C ARG A 45 -15.25 -2.40 -0.89
N VAL A 46 -15.75 -3.41 -1.58
CA VAL A 46 -15.08 -3.98 -2.76
C VAL A 46 -14.91 -2.92 -3.86
N LYS A 47 -15.94 -2.09 -4.11
CA LYS A 47 -15.89 -1.01 -5.10
C LYS A 47 -14.83 0.03 -4.73
N GLU A 48 -14.75 0.42 -3.47
CA GLU A 48 -13.79 1.40 -2.97
C GLU A 48 -12.34 0.85 -3.05
N LEU A 49 -12.10 -0.36 -2.57
CA LEU A 49 -10.78 -0.99 -2.65
C LEU A 49 -10.32 -1.17 -4.09
N LYS A 50 -11.24 -1.47 -4.99
CA LYS A 50 -10.94 -1.55 -6.42
C LYS A 50 -10.59 -0.18 -7.01
N TRP A 51 -11.23 0.89 -6.56
CA TRP A 51 -10.87 2.25 -6.95
C TRP A 51 -9.42 2.58 -6.53
N PHE A 52 -9.03 2.27 -5.28
CA PHE A 52 -7.64 2.45 -4.83
C PHE A 52 -6.66 1.64 -5.67
N GLN A 53 -6.97 0.40 -5.98
CA GLN A 53 -6.15 -0.45 -6.84
C GLN A 53 -5.97 0.16 -8.23
N ASP A 54 -7.04 0.65 -8.83
CA ASP A 54 -7.02 1.24 -10.17
C ASP A 54 -6.25 2.57 -10.20
N ALA A 55 -6.46 3.43 -9.20
CA ALA A 55 -5.74 4.70 -9.05
C ALA A 55 -4.24 4.51 -8.81
N ALA A 56 -3.86 3.44 -8.12
CA ALA A 56 -2.47 3.13 -7.80
C ALA A 56 -1.66 2.50 -8.95
N LYS A 57 -2.30 2.10 -10.05
CA LYS A 57 -1.62 1.41 -11.17
C LYS A 57 -0.35 2.10 -11.68
N PRO A 58 -0.32 3.45 -11.87
CA PRO A 58 0.88 4.14 -12.32
C PRO A 58 2.03 4.12 -11.32
N PHE A 59 1.73 3.85 -10.04
CA PHE A 59 2.68 3.91 -8.92
C PHE A 59 3.09 2.54 -8.39
N LYS A 60 2.64 1.48 -9.03
CA LYS A 60 2.94 0.11 -8.63
C LYS A 60 4.46 -0.14 -8.57
N GLY A 61 4.91 -0.71 -7.45
CA GLY A 61 6.32 -0.98 -7.19
C GLY A 61 7.07 0.19 -6.54
N MET A 62 6.44 1.36 -6.39
CA MET A 62 6.99 2.45 -5.60
C MET A 62 7.09 2.08 -4.13
N SER A 63 7.94 2.79 -3.40
CA SER A 63 8.03 2.71 -1.95
C SER A 63 7.92 4.11 -1.37
N ILE A 64 7.09 4.26 -0.34
CA ILE A 64 6.94 5.50 0.43
C ILE A 64 7.34 5.26 1.88
N LYS A 65 7.88 6.29 2.51
CA LYS A 65 8.27 6.29 3.93
C LYS A 65 7.33 7.18 4.71
N VAL A 66 6.67 6.60 5.69
CA VAL A 66 5.74 7.29 6.58
C VAL A 66 6.31 7.31 7.99
N LEU A 67 6.16 8.41 8.68
CA LEU A 67 6.58 8.59 10.08
C LEU A 67 5.37 8.94 10.92
N SER A 68 5.23 8.30 12.08
CA SER A 68 4.27 8.67 13.12
C SER A 68 4.77 8.32 14.52
N GLU A 69 4.08 8.79 15.53
CA GLU A 69 4.38 8.44 16.90
C GLU A 69 3.89 7.02 17.26
N THR A 70 4.48 6.47 18.34
CA THR A 70 4.14 5.13 18.82
C THR A 70 2.94 5.20 19.75
N ILE A 71 1.74 5.13 19.17
CA ILE A 71 0.47 5.00 19.88
C ILE A 71 -0.35 3.85 19.30
N PRO A 72 -1.35 3.30 20.00
CA PRO A 72 -2.10 2.12 19.54
C PRO A 72 -2.73 2.27 18.16
N THR A 73 -3.25 3.45 17.82
CA THR A 73 -3.83 3.74 16.49
C THR A 73 -2.78 3.64 15.39
N HIS A 74 -1.62 4.28 15.56
CA HIS A 74 -0.55 4.24 14.56
C HIS A 74 0.12 2.86 14.48
N GLU A 75 0.15 2.10 15.59
CA GLU A 75 0.57 0.70 15.54
C GLU A 75 -0.37 -0.16 14.68
N TYR A 76 -1.68 0.07 14.78
CA TYR A 76 -2.66 -0.60 13.93
C TYR A 76 -2.49 -0.21 12.46
N GLU A 77 -2.33 1.07 12.17
CA GLU A 77 -2.06 1.58 10.82
C GLU A 77 -0.80 0.94 10.23
N SER A 78 0.30 0.93 10.98
CA SER A 78 1.57 0.37 10.55
C SER A 78 1.51 -1.15 10.32
N LYS A 79 0.86 -1.90 11.21
CA LYS A 79 0.84 -3.37 11.17
C LYS A 79 -0.24 -3.95 10.27
N VAL A 80 -1.38 -3.27 10.17
CA VAL A 80 -2.59 -3.79 9.51
C VAL A 80 -2.94 -3.01 8.25
N LEU A 81 -3.16 -1.69 8.35
CA LEU A 81 -3.61 -0.89 7.21
C LEU A 81 -2.52 -0.74 6.15
N THR A 82 -1.26 -0.58 6.56
CA THR A 82 -0.12 -0.60 5.63
C THR A 82 -0.08 -1.88 4.80
N LYS A 83 -0.25 -3.03 5.46
CA LYS A 83 -0.29 -4.32 4.77
C LYS A 83 -1.46 -4.44 3.79
N ALA A 84 -2.64 -3.95 4.18
CA ALA A 84 -3.80 -3.91 3.30
C ALA A 84 -3.52 -3.05 2.06
N PHE A 85 -2.96 -1.85 2.27
CA PHE A 85 -2.61 -0.94 1.20
C PHE A 85 -1.59 -1.55 0.23
N GLU A 86 -0.53 -2.18 0.75
CA GLU A 86 0.49 -2.85 -0.07
C GLU A 86 -0.11 -4.00 -0.91
N GLU A 87 -0.92 -4.86 -0.30
CA GLU A 87 -1.53 -6.00 -0.99
C GLU A 87 -2.52 -5.56 -2.08
N ILE A 88 -3.23 -4.45 -1.88
CA ILE A 88 -4.24 -3.93 -2.81
C ILE A 88 -3.59 -3.13 -3.94
N THR A 89 -2.62 -2.27 -3.62
CA THR A 89 -2.07 -1.29 -4.56
C THR A 89 -0.77 -1.71 -5.22
N GLY A 90 0.03 -2.55 -4.54
CA GLY A 90 1.38 -2.89 -4.94
C GLY A 90 2.40 -1.78 -4.67
N ILE A 91 2.04 -0.77 -3.86
CA ILE A 91 2.95 0.28 -3.37
C ILE A 91 3.43 -0.14 -1.99
N LYS A 92 4.74 -0.16 -1.76
CA LYS A 92 5.33 -0.47 -0.45
C LYS A 92 5.23 0.74 0.48
N VAL A 93 4.90 0.49 1.74
CA VAL A 93 4.85 1.52 2.78
C VAL A 93 5.79 1.14 3.91
N ASN A 94 6.83 1.92 4.09
CA ASN A 94 7.73 1.80 5.24
C ASN A 94 7.25 2.77 6.33
N HIS A 95 6.37 2.30 7.19
CA HIS A 95 5.77 3.08 8.27
C HIS A 95 6.61 2.92 9.54
N GLN A 96 7.40 3.94 9.84
CA GLN A 96 8.25 4.01 11.03
C GLN A 96 7.50 4.64 12.20
N LEU A 97 7.61 4.03 13.37
CA LEU A 97 7.03 4.51 14.63
C LEU A 97 8.17 4.97 15.56
N LEU A 98 8.08 6.18 16.07
CA LEU A 98 9.02 6.78 17.02
C LEU A 98 8.28 7.35 18.23
N GLY A 99 9.02 7.78 19.25
CA GLY A 99 8.46 8.62 20.31
C GLY A 99 8.03 9.99 19.77
N GLU A 100 6.99 10.61 20.35
CA GLU A 100 6.44 11.91 19.92
C GLU A 100 7.54 12.97 19.70
N GLY A 101 8.42 13.15 20.69
CA GLY A 101 9.52 14.13 20.59
C GLY A 101 10.49 13.85 19.43
N ASP A 102 10.74 12.57 19.13
CA ASP A 102 11.62 12.16 18.03
C ASP A 102 10.95 12.38 16.67
N VAL A 103 9.62 12.20 16.57
CA VAL A 103 8.84 12.53 15.37
C VAL A 103 8.94 14.01 15.08
N VAL A 104 8.68 14.86 16.08
CA VAL A 104 8.75 16.31 15.94
C VAL A 104 10.16 16.75 15.50
N MET A 105 11.20 16.20 16.13
CA MET A 105 12.60 16.52 15.81
C MET A 105 12.96 16.08 14.39
N ALA A 106 12.54 14.88 13.96
CA ALA A 106 12.80 14.37 12.62
C ALA A 106 12.15 15.24 11.54
N VAL A 107 10.88 15.63 11.75
CA VAL A 107 10.14 16.52 10.83
C VAL A 107 10.77 17.91 10.76
N GLN A 108 11.11 18.51 11.91
CA GLN A 108 11.78 19.81 11.96
C GLN A 108 13.14 19.78 11.25
N THR A 109 13.93 18.73 11.46
CA THR A 109 15.22 18.55 10.80
C THR A 109 15.07 18.45 9.29
N GLN A 110 14.10 17.68 8.81
CA GLN A 110 13.79 17.58 7.40
C GLN A 110 13.43 18.94 6.79
N MET A 111 12.59 19.71 7.46
CA MET A 111 12.18 21.05 7.02
C MET A 111 13.35 22.04 7.01
N GLN A 112 14.21 22.02 8.03
CA GLN A 112 15.35 22.93 8.13
C GLN A 112 16.47 22.62 7.13
N THR A 113 16.73 21.35 6.89
CA THR A 113 17.81 20.91 5.99
C THR A 113 17.37 20.81 4.52
N ASN A 114 16.07 20.91 4.26
CA ASN A 114 15.46 20.68 2.94
C ASN A 114 15.82 19.30 2.34
N VAL A 115 16.07 18.31 3.22
CA VAL A 115 16.35 16.92 2.84
C VAL A 115 15.12 16.09 3.15
N SER A 116 14.45 15.58 2.11
CA SER A 116 13.27 14.72 2.26
C SER A 116 13.69 13.30 2.65
N ILE A 117 13.50 12.93 3.91
CA ILE A 117 13.74 11.58 4.45
C ILE A 117 12.44 10.78 4.46
N TYR A 118 11.34 11.43 4.83
CA TYR A 118 10.00 10.86 4.87
C TYR A 118 9.11 11.55 3.84
N ASP A 119 8.25 10.78 3.19
CA ASP A 119 7.28 11.27 2.19
C ASP A 119 6.00 11.78 2.85
N ALA A 120 5.66 11.24 4.02
CA ALA A 120 4.52 11.67 4.81
C ALA A 120 4.77 11.47 6.31
N TYR A 121 4.06 12.24 7.12
CA TYR A 121 3.96 12.01 8.56
C TYR A 121 2.51 12.13 9.02
N ILE A 122 2.18 11.40 10.07
CA ILE A 122 0.86 11.43 10.70
C ILE A 122 1.04 12.04 12.09
N ASN A 123 0.23 13.05 12.39
CA ASN A 123 0.20 13.77 13.65
C ASN A 123 -1.25 13.81 14.14
N ASP A 124 -1.45 13.66 15.45
CA ASP A 124 -2.76 13.76 16.10
C ASP A 124 -3.17 15.22 16.34
#